data_afca32d2d241bfae1990c8cb65e45e57
#
_entry.id   afca32d2d241bfae1990c8cb65e45e57
#
_cell.length_a   1.000
_cell.length_b   1.000
_cell.length_c   1.000
_cell.angle_alpha   90.00
_cell.angle_beta   90.00
_cell.angle_gamma   90.00
#
_symmetry.space_group_name_H-M   'P 1'
#
loop_
_entity.id
_entity.type
_entity.pdbx_description
1 polymer ?
#
loop_
_entity_poly.entity_id
_entity_poly.type
_entity_poly.pdbx_seq_one_letter_code
_entity_poly.pdbx_strand_id
1 'polypeptide(L)'
;LWSCTTCGACVNECPVDIEHIDHIVNMRRFQVLVESEFPTELGGTFRNLEKAGNPWGANRMDRNAWIAECDFPVTVIDGALPDEVEYLFWVGCAGAYEERAKKTTKAVAELLYMSGVNFGVLGARETCTGDPARRAGNEFLYQILSRENIETFNEVYSNYKGKKKVVVTCPHCFTTIGRDYKQQGFELEMVQDRKSTRLNSSHEFVS
;
A
#
# COMPACT_ATOMS: atom_id res chain seq x y z
N LEU A 1 -16.53 -4.52 17.74
CA LEU A 1 -16.08 -4.89 16.41
C LEU A 1 -15.22 -3.81 15.76
N TRP A 2 -15.72 -2.55 15.72
CA TRP A 2 -15.07 -1.43 15.03
C TRP A 2 -13.87 -0.83 15.76
N SER A 3 -13.73 -1.07 17.07
CA SER A 3 -12.57 -0.65 17.86
C SER A 3 -11.30 -1.49 17.57
N CYS A 4 -11.41 -2.62 16.88
CA CYS A 4 -10.27 -3.44 16.55
C CYS A 4 -9.45 -2.80 15.42
N THR A 5 -8.14 -2.60 15.66
CA THR A 5 -7.19 -2.05 14.68
C THR A 5 -6.55 -3.12 13.78
N THR A 6 -6.94 -4.38 13.93
CA THR A 6 -6.37 -5.53 13.21
C THR A 6 -4.85 -5.69 13.39
N CYS A 7 -4.30 -5.31 14.54
CA CYS A 7 -2.87 -5.35 14.81
C CYS A 7 -2.29 -6.77 15.06
N GLY A 8 -3.12 -7.77 15.29
CA GLY A 8 -2.68 -9.16 15.50
C GLY A 8 -2.21 -9.51 16.92
N ALA A 9 -2.11 -8.55 17.85
CA ALA A 9 -1.64 -8.81 19.20
C ALA A 9 -2.45 -9.91 19.91
N CYS A 10 -3.77 -9.95 19.75
CA CYS A 10 -4.62 -11.00 20.33
C CYS A 10 -4.33 -12.39 19.74
N VAL A 11 -3.86 -12.48 18.50
CA VAL A 11 -3.46 -13.76 17.88
C VAL A 11 -2.16 -14.24 18.51
N ASN A 12 -1.16 -13.36 18.64
CA ASN A 12 0.14 -13.71 19.22
C ASN A 12 0.04 -14.12 20.70
N GLU A 13 -0.86 -13.49 21.45
CA GLU A 13 -1.05 -13.77 22.88
C GLU A 13 -2.05 -14.92 23.13
N CYS A 14 -2.64 -15.49 22.09
CA CYS A 14 -3.62 -16.56 22.25
C CYS A 14 -2.93 -17.91 22.54
N PRO A 15 -3.15 -18.53 23.72
CA PRO A 15 -2.48 -19.78 24.08
C PRO A 15 -2.96 -21.00 23.27
N VAL A 16 -4.00 -20.84 22.45
CA VAL A 16 -4.61 -21.90 21.63
C VAL A 16 -4.66 -21.51 20.14
N ASP A 17 -3.85 -20.55 19.73
CA ASP A 17 -3.65 -20.12 18.32
C ASP A 17 -4.94 -19.76 17.54
N ILE A 18 -5.89 -19.08 18.20
CA ILE A 18 -7.12 -18.63 17.52
C ILE A 18 -6.81 -17.39 16.67
N GLU A 19 -7.15 -17.43 15.40
CA GLU A 19 -7.00 -16.32 14.45
C GLU A 19 -8.15 -15.30 14.57
N HIS A 20 -8.17 -14.53 15.64
CA HIS A 20 -9.24 -13.56 15.93
C HIS A 20 -9.44 -12.53 14.83
N ILE A 21 -8.37 -12.13 14.13
CA ILE A 21 -8.42 -11.09 13.08
C ILE A 21 -9.30 -11.51 11.92
N ASP A 22 -9.19 -12.75 11.46
CA ASP A 22 -9.98 -13.25 10.33
C ASP A 22 -11.46 -13.29 10.67
N HIS A 23 -11.82 -13.70 11.89
CA HIS A 23 -13.20 -13.65 12.36
C HIS A 23 -13.74 -12.21 12.41
N ILE A 24 -12.96 -11.27 12.92
CA ILE A 24 -13.35 -9.84 13.01
C ILE A 24 -13.55 -9.26 11.60
N VAL A 25 -12.65 -9.52 10.68
CA VAL A 25 -12.76 -9.05 9.29
C VAL A 25 -13.97 -9.68 8.59
N ASN A 26 -14.25 -10.97 8.83
CA ASN A 26 -15.42 -11.63 8.27
C ASN A 26 -16.74 -11.05 8.81
N MET A 27 -16.80 -10.75 10.12
CA MET A 27 -17.95 -10.05 10.71
C MET A 27 -18.14 -8.65 10.10
N ARG A 28 -17.06 -7.90 9.88
CA ARG A 28 -17.11 -6.60 9.19
C ARG A 28 -17.62 -6.74 7.76
N ARG A 29 -17.16 -7.76 7.02
CA ARG A 29 -17.64 -8.05 5.66
C ARG A 29 -19.14 -8.27 5.65
N PHE A 30 -19.66 -9.06 6.58
CA PHE A 30 -21.09 -9.27 6.69
C PHE A 30 -21.83 -7.96 6.95
N GLN A 31 -21.39 -7.16 7.94
CA GLN A 31 -22.03 -5.89 8.26
C GLN A 31 -21.96 -4.89 7.10
N VAL A 32 -20.83 -4.78 6.41
CA VAL A 32 -20.66 -3.82 5.32
C VAL A 32 -21.39 -4.24 4.05
N LEU A 33 -21.29 -5.53 3.67
CA LEU A 33 -21.77 -6.00 2.37
C LEU A 33 -23.20 -6.52 2.38
N VAL A 34 -23.69 -6.98 3.55
CA VAL A 34 -25.04 -7.57 3.69
C VAL A 34 -25.96 -6.64 4.43
N GLU A 35 -25.59 -6.23 5.65
CA GLU A 35 -26.45 -5.42 6.53
C GLU A 35 -26.37 -3.92 6.22
N SER A 36 -25.31 -3.46 5.54
CA SER A 36 -25.02 -2.03 5.34
C SER A 36 -24.91 -1.24 6.64
N GLU A 37 -24.55 -1.92 7.74
CA GLU A 37 -24.38 -1.36 9.08
C GLU A 37 -22.90 -1.17 9.42
N PHE A 38 -22.42 0.07 9.34
CA PHE A 38 -21.04 0.43 9.70
C PHE A 38 -20.98 1.89 10.17
N PRO A 39 -19.91 2.29 10.88
CA PRO A 39 -19.72 3.68 11.28
C PRO A 39 -19.82 4.66 10.12
N THR A 40 -20.52 5.75 10.29
CA THR A 40 -20.79 6.75 9.23
C THR A 40 -19.51 7.29 8.59
N GLU A 41 -18.45 7.42 9.38
CA GLU A 41 -17.13 7.89 8.96
C GLU A 41 -16.51 6.96 7.89
N LEU A 42 -16.75 5.66 8.00
CA LEU A 42 -16.29 4.70 6.98
C LEU A 42 -16.97 4.90 5.64
N GLY A 43 -18.22 5.34 5.61
CA GLY A 43 -18.93 5.66 4.38
C GLY A 43 -18.24 6.80 3.59
N GLY A 44 -17.68 7.79 4.29
CA GLY A 44 -16.85 8.84 3.71
C GLY A 44 -15.56 8.28 3.11
N THR A 45 -14.86 7.43 3.88
CA THR A 45 -13.63 6.78 3.46
C THR A 45 -13.84 5.89 2.22
N PHE A 46 -14.88 5.07 2.18
CA PHE A 46 -15.20 4.23 1.03
C PHE A 46 -15.46 5.06 -0.23
N ARG A 47 -16.23 6.13 -0.10
CA ARG A 47 -16.52 7.07 -1.19
C ARG A 47 -15.25 7.74 -1.73
N ASN A 48 -14.34 8.14 -0.85
CA ASN A 48 -13.06 8.73 -1.22
C ASN A 48 -12.16 7.72 -1.94
N LEU A 49 -12.08 6.50 -1.44
CA LEU A 49 -11.32 5.41 -2.07
C LEU A 49 -11.86 5.10 -3.48
N GLU A 50 -13.17 5.03 -3.64
CA GLU A 50 -13.82 4.74 -4.91
C GLU A 50 -13.62 5.87 -5.94
N LYS A 51 -13.77 7.14 -5.52
CA LYS A 51 -13.74 8.29 -6.44
C LYS A 51 -12.34 8.83 -6.71
N ALA A 52 -11.51 8.89 -5.67
CA ALA A 52 -10.19 9.53 -5.74
C ALA A 52 -9.01 8.55 -5.62
N GLY A 53 -9.26 7.27 -5.35
CA GLY A 53 -8.21 6.27 -5.15
C GLY A 53 -7.36 6.52 -3.90
N ASN A 54 -7.87 7.29 -2.93
CA ASN A 54 -7.20 7.52 -1.65
C ASN A 54 -8.21 7.84 -0.53
N PRO A 55 -7.89 7.57 0.75
CA PRO A 55 -8.84 7.73 1.86
C PRO A 55 -9.27 9.17 2.15
N TRP A 56 -8.46 10.15 1.75
CA TRP A 56 -8.72 11.58 2.02
C TRP A 56 -9.57 12.26 0.95
N GLY A 57 -9.79 11.62 -0.21
CA GLY A 57 -10.46 12.25 -1.34
C GLY A 57 -9.62 13.34 -2.01
N ALA A 58 -8.30 13.31 -1.79
CA ALA A 58 -7.37 14.28 -2.37
C ALA A 58 -7.25 14.07 -3.90
N ASN A 59 -6.94 15.16 -4.62
CA ASN A 59 -6.78 15.09 -6.05
C ASN A 59 -5.59 14.17 -6.44
N ARG A 60 -5.83 13.27 -7.36
CA ARG A 60 -4.83 12.29 -7.83
C ARG A 60 -3.59 12.97 -8.43
N MET A 61 -3.75 14.11 -9.07
CA MET A 61 -2.65 14.86 -9.67
C MET A 61 -1.68 15.45 -8.62
N ASP A 62 -2.18 15.75 -7.42
CA ASP A 62 -1.36 16.29 -6.32
C ASP A 62 -0.44 15.24 -5.68
N ARG A 63 -0.56 13.95 -6.10
CA ARG A 63 0.28 12.86 -5.62
C ARG A 63 1.77 13.10 -5.88
N ASN A 64 2.11 13.87 -6.89
CA ASN A 64 3.48 14.23 -7.25
C ASN A 64 3.98 15.53 -6.61
N ALA A 65 3.17 16.25 -5.84
CA ALA A 65 3.53 17.57 -5.30
C ALA A 65 4.82 17.54 -4.47
N TRP A 66 5.10 16.45 -3.75
CA TRP A 66 6.31 16.29 -2.97
C TRP A 66 7.60 16.27 -3.81
N ILE A 67 7.53 15.90 -5.09
CA ILE A 67 8.68 15.85 -6.01
C ILE A 67 9.24 17.25 -6.25
N ALA A 68 8.36 18.26 -6.35
CA ALA A 68 8.78 19.65 -6.54
C ALA A 68 9.56 20.23 -5.35
N GLU A 69 9.50 19.57 -4.21
CA GLU A 69 10.22 19.95 -2.99
C GLU A 69 11.57 19.23 -2.83
N CYS A 70 11.97 18.38 -3.81
CA CYS A 70 13.24 17.67 -3.82
C CYS A 70 14.29 18.47 -4.60
N ASP A 71 15.53 18.51 -4.08
CA ASP A 71 16.67 19.15 -4.73
C ASP A 71 17.39 18.22 -5.73
N PHE A 72 16.80 17.06 -6.04
CA PHE A 72 17.33 16.06 -6.95
C PHE A 72 16.23 15.55 -7.90
N PRO A 73 16.61 15.01 -9.07
CA PRO A 73 15.62 14.51 -10.02
C PRO A 73 14.96 13.22 -9.52
N VAL A 74 13.62 13.14 -9.66
CA VAL A 74 12.82 11.93 -9.40
C VAL A 74 12.15 11.52 -10.69
N THR A 75 12.43 10.30 -11.16
CA THR A 75 11.86 9.75 -12.39
C THR A 75 10.40 9.34 -12.16
N VAL A 76 9.48 9.96 -12.88
CA VAL A 76 8.06 9.54 -12.90
C VAL A 76 7.86 8.61 -14.09
N ILE A 77 7.37 7.41 -13.82
CA ILE A 77 7.15 6.36 -14.82
C ILE A 77 5.79 6.57 -15.49
N ASP A 78 5.84 6.86 -16.79
CA ASP A 78 4.66 6.96 -17.65
C ASP A 78 4.75 5.88 -18.74
N GLY A 79 4.13 4.71 -18.50
CA GLY A 79 4.24 3.53 -19.35
C GLY A 79 5.12 2.42 -18.77
N ALA A 80 5.91 1.76 -19.61
CA ALA A 80 6.80 0.68 -19.19
C ALA A 80 8.01 1.19 -18.38
N LEU A 81 8.48 0.38 -17.44
CA LEU A 81 9.66 0.67 -16.63
C LEU A 81 10.91 0.69 -17.53
N PRO A 82 11.67 1.80 -17.54
CA PRO A 82 12.95 1.84 -18.25
C PRO A 82 13.94 0.79 -17.70
N ASP A 83 14.77 0.20 -18.57
CA ASP A 83 15.70 -0.86 -18.19
C ASP A 83 16.76 -0.40 -17.17
N GLU A 84 17.07 0.89 -17.12
CA GLU A 84 17.98 1.49 -16.16
C GLU A 84 17.39 1.63 -14.75
N VAL A 85 16.07 1.55 -14.58
CA VAL A 85 15.40 1.68 -13.27
C VAL A 85 15.43 0.33 -12.55
N GLU A 86 16.12 0.29 -11.42
CA GLU A 86 16.28 -0.93 -10.62
C GLU A 86 15.12 -1.19 -9.66
N TYR A 87 14.51 -0.12 -9.15
CA TYR A 87 13.47 -0.16 -8.15
C TYR A 87 12.30 0.74 -8.50
N LEU A 88 11.09 0.21 -8.34
CA LEU A 88 9.90 1.04 -8.29
C LEU A 88 9.68 1.48 -6.85
N PHE A 89 9.66 2.77 -6.58
CA PHE A 89 9.31 3.31 -5.27
C PHE A 89 7.80 3.59 -5.22
N TRP A 90 7.09 2.71 -4.52
CA TRP A 90 5.67 2.87 -4.23
C TRP A 90 5.50 3.81 -3.04
N VAL A 91 5.07 5.03 -3.31
CA VAL A 91 4.96 6.10 -2.31
C VAL A 91 3.82 5.85 -1.32
N GLY A 92 2.72 5.30 -1.80
CA GLY A 92 1.50 5.10 -1.01
C GLY A 92 0.72 6.39 -0.77
N CYS A 93 -0.53 6.24 -0.33
CA CYS A 93 -1.42 7.40 -0.15
C CYS A 93 -0.92 8.33 0.96
N ALA A 94 -0.51 7.80 2.11
CA ALA A 94 0.00 8.61 3.21
C ALA A 94 1.27 9.36 2.80
N GLY A 95 2.22 8.69 2.15
CA GLY A 95 3.46 9.30 1.68
C GLY A 95 3.27 10.41 0.66
N ALA A 96 2.16 10.38 -0.09
CA ALA A 96 1.83 11.41 -1.07
C ALA A 96 1.08 12.61 -0.50
N TYR A 97 0.19 12.41 0.50
CA TYR A 97 -0.75 13.45 0.92
C TYR A 97 -0.61 13.90 2.38
N GLU A 98 -0.08 13.05 3.26
CA GLU A 98 0.02 13.37 4.69
C GLU A 98 1.39 14.02 4.97
N GLU A 99 1.38 15.21 5.60
CA GLU A 99 2.56 16.07 5.76
C GLU A 99 3.73 15.39 6.50
N ARG A 100 3.43 14.58 7.52
CA ARG A 100 4.46 13.86 8.27
C ARG A 100 5.05 12.72 7.44
N ALA A 101 4.20 11.97 6.74
CA ALA A 101 4.63 10.86 5.90
C ALA A 101 5.37 11.35 4.64
N LYS A 102 5.01 12.51 4.07
CA LYS A 102 5.77 13.14 2.99
C LYS A 102 7.23 13.39 3.35
N LYS A 103 7.52 13.79 4.59
CA LYS A 103 8.91 13.94 5.06
C LYS A 103 9.68 12.63 4.98
N THR A 104 9.04 11.53 5.35
CA THR A 104 9.63 10.19 5.22
C THR A 104 9.84 9.80 3.76
N THR A 105 8.84 10.09 2.90
CA THR A 105 8.93 9.85 1.45
C THR A 105 10.13 10.57 0.84
N LYS A 106 10.28 11.87 1.13
CA LYS A 106 11.42 12.67 0.64
C LYS A 106 12.76 12.14 1.15
N ALA A 107 12.86 11.82 2.43
CA ALA A 107 14.09 11.28 3.02
C ALA A 107 14.49 9.93 2.42
N VAL A 108 13.53 9.05 2.15
CA VAL A 108 13.80 7.76 1.48
C VAL A 108 14.22 7.96 0.03
N ALA A 109 13.54 8.84 -0.71
CA ALA A 109 13.93 9.18 -2.07
C ALA A 109 15.35 9.78 -2.14
N GLU A 110 15.69 10.67 -1.21
CA GLU A 110 17.04 11.26 -1.09
C GLU A 110 18.09 10.18 -0.80
N LEU A 111 17.82 9.26 0.13
CA LEU A 111 18.73 8.16 0.45
C LEU A 111 18.95 7.24 -0.76
N LEU A 112 17.91 6.92 -1.53
CA LEU A 112 18.03 6.14 -2.76
C LEU A 112 18.90 6.87 -3.79
N TYR A 113 18.66 8.17 -3.98
CA TYR A 113 19.44 9.01 -4.89
C TYR A 113 20.92 9.10 -4.47
N MET A 114 21.20 9.40 -3.20
CA MET A 114 22.57 9.49 -2.66
C MET A 114 23.33 8.15 -2.74
N SER A 115 22.61 7.04 -2.67
CA SER A 115 23.19 5.70 -2.79
C SER A 115 23.44 5.28 -4.25
N GLY A 116 23.15 6.13 -5.22
CA GLY A 116 23.29 5.85 -6.64
C GLY A 116 22.32 4.79 -7.16
N VAL A 117 21.21 4.55 -6.47
CA VAL A 117 20.16 3.61 -6.86
C VAL A 117 19.24 4.27 -7.87
N ASN A 118 19.08 3.67 -9.04
CA ASN A 118 18.12 4.14 -10.02
C ASN A 118 16.71 3.69 -9.66
N PHE A 119 15.86 4.64 -9.28
CA PHE A 119 14.48 4.38 -8.92
C PHE A 119 13.50 5.27 -9.67
N GLY A 120 12.28 4.82 -9.78
CA GLY A 120 11.18 5.59 -10.34
C GLY A 120 9.91 5.48 -9.50
N VAL A 121 9.00 6.42 -9.66
CA VAL A 121 7.69 6.48 -8.99
C VAL A 121 6.55 6.46 -10.02
N LEU A 122 5.39 5.93 -9.66
CA LEU A 122 4.22 5.90 -10.56
C LEU A 122 3.44 7.21 -10.58
N GLY A 123 3.64 8.05 -9.57
CA GLY A 123 2.95 9.33 -9.48
C GLY A 123 1.43 9.19 -9.50
N ALA A 124 0.77 9.92 -10.38
CA ALA A 124 -0.70 9.90 -10.50
C ALA A 124 -1.28 8.55 -10.94
N ARG A 125 -0.46 7.61 -11.44
CA ARG A 125 -0.89 6.25 -11.80
C ARG A 125 -1.07 5.33 -10.59
N GLU A 126 -0.51 5.71 -9.44
CA GLU A 126 -0.62 4.96 -8.19
C GLU A 126 -1.97 5.24 -7.51
N THR A 127 -2.69 4.20 -7.10
CA THR A 127 -3.89 4.31 -6.26
C THR A 127 -3.67 3.66 -4.89
N CYS A 128 -4.65 3.79 -4.00
CA CYS A 128 -4.61 3.06 -2.74
C CYS A 128 -4.56 1.55 -3.00
N THR A 129 -3.74 0.82 -2.24
CA THR A 129 -3.65 -0.65 -2.34
C THR A 129 -4.95 -1.37 -1.99
N GLY A 130 -5.93 -0.68 -1.41
CA GLY A 130 -7.18 -1.26 -0.94
C GLY A 130 -7.16 -1.80 0.49
N ASP A 131 -6.00 -1.75 1.18
CA ASP A 131 -5.88 -2.22 2.57
C ASP A 131 -6.97 -1.65 3.50
N PRO A 132 -7.26 -0.31 3.51
CA PRO A 132 -8.31 0.24 4.36
C PRO A 132 -9.69 -0.35 4.06
N ALA A 133 -10.02 -0.57 2.80
CA ALA A 133 -11.29 -1.17 2.39
C ALA A 133 -11.38 -2.62 2.86
N ARG A 134 -10.33 -3.43 2.63
CA ARG A 134 -10.29 -4.84 3.04
C ARG A 134 -10.42 -5.01 4.55
N ARG A 135 -9.64 -4.26 5.33
CA ARG A 135 -9.68 -4.31 6.81
C ARG A 135 -11.00 -3.83 7.38
N ALA A 136 -11.66 -2.88 6.71
CA ALA A 136 -13.00 -2.43 7.08
C ALA A 136 -14.13 -3.34 6.58
N GLY A 137 -13.82 -4.44 5.87
CA GLY A 137 -14.80 -5.41 5.40
C GLY A 137 -15.41 -5.11 4.02
N ASN A 138 -15.00 -4.03 3.34
CA ASN A 138 -15.45 -3.74 1.98
C ASN A 138 -14.57 -4.49 0.95
N GLU A 139 -14.74 -5.80 0.89
CA GLU A 139 -13.97 -6.67 0.01
C GLU A 139 -14.17 -6.34 -1.47
N PHE A 140 -15.38 -5.90 -1.85
CA PHE A 140 -15.67 -5.53 -3.23
C PHE A 140 -14.83 -4.33 -3.68
N LEU A 141 -14.79 -3.27 -2.87
CA LEU A 141 -13.96 -2.10 -3.16
C LEU A 141 -12.46 -2.44 -3.15
N TYR A 142 -12.02 -3.31 -2.23
CA TYR A 142 -10.66 -3.82 -2.22
C TYR A 142 -10.30 -4.49 -3.55
N GLN A 143 -11.17 -5.36 -4.06
CA GLN A 143 -10.91 -6.07 -5.32
C GLN A 143 -10.84 -5.13 -6.52
N ILE A 144 -11.63 -4.07 -6.55
CA ILE A 144 -11.56 -3.05 -7.61
C ILE A 144 -10.18 -2.37 -7.57
N LEU A 145 -9.78 -1.85 -6.41
CA LEU A 145 -8.51 -1.13 -6.25
C LEU A 145 -7.29 -2.03 -6.50
N SER A 146 -7.33 -3.26 -6.02
CA SER A 146 -6.23 -4.21 -6.22
C SER A 146 -6.05 -4.60 -7.69
N ARG A 147 -7.15 -4.82 -8.43
CA ARG A 147 -7.09 -5.10 -9.88
C ARG A 147 -6.50 -3.92 -10.64
N GLU A 148 -6.96 -2.70 -10.39
CA GLU A 148 -6.40 -1.49 -11.02
C GLU A 148 -4.88 -1.41 -10.81
N ASN A 149 -4.41 -1.63 -9.58
CA ASN A 149 -2.99 -1.62 -9.28
C ASN A 149 -2.23 -2.79 -9.94
N ILE A 150 -2.80 -3.99 -9.96
CA ILE A 150 -2.19 -5.16 -10.63
C ILE A 150 -2.07 -4.92 -12.14
N GLU A 151 -3.08 -4.35 -12.77
CA GLU A 151 -3.04 -3.94 -14.19
C GLU A 151 -1.92 -2.91 -14.43
N THR A 152 -1.83 -1.89 -13.57
CA THR A 152 -0.75 -0.89 -13.62
C THR A 152 0.63 -1.54 -13.48
N PHE A 153 0.82 -2.44 -12.52
CA PHE A 153 2.08 -3.16 -12.36
C PHE A 153 2.41 -4.04 -13.58
N ASN A 154 1.43 -4.73 -14.14
CA ASN A 154 1.62 -5.57 -15.32
C ASN A 154 2.02 -4.74 -16.55
N GLU A 155 1.44 -3.56 -16.72
CA GLU A 155 1.83 -2.62 -17.76
C GLU A 155 3.25 -2.09 -17.55
N VAL A 156 3.55 -1.62 -16.35
CA VAL A 156 4.87 -1.09 -15.98
C VAL A 156 5.99 -2.13 -16.18
N TYR A 157 5.74 -3.36 -15.80
CA TYR A 157 6.72 -4.45 -15.90
C TYR A 157 6.60 -5.30 -17.18
N SER A 158 5.81 -4.89 -18.18
CA SER A 158 5.50 -5.68 -19.39
C SER A 158 6.75 -6.09 -20.17
N ASN A 159 7.74 -5.21 -20.29
CA ASN A 159 8.98 -5.44 -21.03
C ASN A 159 10.21 -5.59 -20.12
N TYR A 160 10.04 -5.51 -18.82
CA TYR A 160 11.14 -5.50 -17.87
C TYR A 160 11.74 -6.89 -17.67
N LYS A 161 13.04 -7.04 -17.95
CA LYS A 161 13.76 -8.33 -17.90
C LYS A 161 14.40 -8.61 -16.53
N GLY A 162 14.49 -7.61 -15.66
CA GLY A 162 15.08 -7.73 -14.34
C GLY A 162 14.11 -8.30 -13.30
N LYS A 163 14.57 -8.37 -12.06
CA LYS A 163 13.71 -8.70 -10.92
C LYS A 163 12.78 -7.53 -10.62
N LYS A 164 11.48 -7.80 -10.54
CA LYS A 164 10.44 -6.80 -10.24
C LYS A 164 10.50 -6.43 -8.76
N LYS A 165 11.23 -5.38 -8.42
CA LYS A 165 11.46 -4.92 -7.05
C LYS A 165 10.68 -3.66 -6.75
N VAL A 166 9.96 -3.65 -5.62
CA VAL A 166 9.20 -2.49 -5.17
C VAL A 166 9.64 -2.09 -3.76
N VAL A 167 10.08 -0.85 -3.61
CA VAL A 167 10.39 -0.23 -2.30
C VAL A 167 9.14 0.44 -1.77
N VAL A 168 8.84 0.24 -0.50
CA VAL A 168 7.72 0.88 0.21
C VAL A 168 8.13 1.36 1.59
N THR A 169 7.53 2.44 2.05
CA THR A 169 7.69 2.94 3.44
C THR A 169 6.52 2.52 4.33
N CYS A 170 5.35 2.29 3.75
CA CYS A 170 4.13 1.95 4.47
C CYS A 170 4.01 0.44 4.69
N PRO A 171 3.92 -0.06 5.95
CA PRO A 171 3.77 -1.48 6.26
C PRO A 171 2.45 -2.07 5.71
N HIS A 172 1.39 -1.27 5.62
CA HIS A 172 0.13 -1.70 5.02
C HIS A 172 0.29 -1.98 3.52
N CYS A 173 0.94 -1.07 2.78
CA CYS A 173 1.24 -1.30 1.37
C CYS A 173 2.16 -2.51 1.18
N PHE A 174 3.17 -2.69 2.04
CA PHE A 174 4.07 -3.83 2.00
C PHE A 174 3.30 -5.17 2.11
N THR A 175 2.44 -5.28 3.12
CA THR A 175 1.65 -6.50 3.35
C THR A 175 0.65 -6.73 2.23
N THR A 176 -0.08 -5.70 1.81
CA THR A 176 -1.14 -5.84 0.81
C THR A 176 -0.58 -6.21 -0.56
N ILE A 177 0.45 -5.50 -1.05
CA ILE A 177 1.06 -5.81 -2.34
C ILE A 177 1.82 -7.13 -2.28
N GLY A 178 2.64 -7.34 -1.24
CA GLY A 178 3.54 -8.49 -1.16
C GLY A 178 2.86 -9.80 -0.78
N ARG A 179 1.74 -9.75 -0.06
CA ARG A 179 1.02 -10.94 0.43
C ARG A 179 -0.38 -11.05 -0.16
N ASP A 180 -1.20 -10.00 -0.03
CA ASP A 180 -2.61 -10.12 -0.33
C ASP A 180 -2.88 -10.18 -1.84
N TYR A 181 -2.08 -9.48 -2.66
CA TYR A 181 -2.18 -9.54 -4.13
C TYR A 181 -1.79 -10.92 -4.69
N LYS A 182 -1.01 -11.73 -3.96
CA LYS A 182 -0.73 -13.13 -4.34
C LYS A 182 -2.00 -13.97 -4.46
N GLN A 183 -3.02 -13.67 -3.67
CA GLN A 183 -4.33 -14.34 -3.77
C GLN A 183 -5.04 -14.07 -5.12
N GLN A 184 -4.59 -13.04 -5.83
CA GLN A 184 -5.05 -12.70 -7.19
C GLN A 184 -4.04 -13.11 -8.28
N GLY A 185 -3.05 -13.93 -7.93
CA GLY A 185 -2.04 -14.44 -8.87
C GLY A 185 -0.94 -13.45 -9.21
N PHE A 186 -0.73 -12.40 -8.39
CA PHE A 186 0.28 -11.38 -8.64
C PHE A 186 1.41 -11.41 -7.60
N GLU A 187 2.67 -11.47 -8.05
CA GLU A 187 3.85 -11.52 -7.19
C GLU A 187 4.91 -10.49 -7.57
N LEU A 188 5.44 -9.84 -6.53
CA LEU A 188 6.55 -8.89 -6.60
C LEU A 188 7.55 -9.14 -5.47
N GLU A 189 8.82 -8.80 -5.70
CA GLU A 189 9.82 -8.70 -4.63
C GLU A 189 9.65 -7.36 -3.90
N MET A 190 9.15 -7.42 -2.67
CA MET A 190 8.91 -6.24 -1.84
C MET A 190 10.12 -5.93 -0.97
N VAL A 191 10.56 -4.68 -0.99
CA VAL A 191 11.61 -4.15 -0.11
C VAL A 191 11.00 -3.07 0.77
N GLN A 192 11.12 -3.25 2.09
CA GLN A 192 10.66 -2.26 3.06
C GLN A 192 11.85 -1.63 3.77
N ASP A 193 11.79 -0.33 4.06
CA ASP A 193 12.74 0.31 4.97
C ASP A 193 12.65 -0.34 6.36
N ARG A 194 13.72 -1.06 6.74
CA ARG A 194 13.76 -1.87 7.96
C ARG A 194 14.07 -1.10 9.24
N LYS A 195 14.24 0.21 9.20
CA LYS A 195 14.50 0.99 10.42
C LYS A 195 13.31 0.98 11.37
N SER A 196 12.09 0.87 10.83
CA SER A 196 10.87 0.66 11.60
C SER A 196 10.66 -0.79 12.04
N THR A 197 11.28 -1.78 11.38
CA THR A 197 11.09 -3.21 11.68
C THR A 197 11.94 -3.72 12.84
N ARG A 198 12.94 -2.99 13.34
CA ARG A 198 13.66 -3.36 14.57
C ARG A 198 12.77 -3.28 15.82
N LEU A 199 11.68 -2.54 15.78
CA LEU A 199 10.67 -2.52 16.84
C LEU A 199 9.62 -3.64 16.68
N ASN A 200 9.56 -4.30 15.52
CA ASN A 200 8.65 -5.39 15.21
C ASN A 200 9.37 -6.71 14.88
N SER A 201 10.58 -6.91 15.40
CA SER A 201 11.36 -8.13 15.18
C SER A 201 10.77 -9.38 15.85
N SER A 202 9.62 -9.27 16.52
CA SER A 202 8.80 -10.41 16.97
C SER A 202 7.83 -10.93 15.92
N HIS A 203 7.76 -10.31 14.75
CA HIS A 203 6.91 -10.75 13.62
C HIS A 203 7.76 -11.29 12.46
N GLU A 204 8.72 -12.14 12.73
CA GLU A 204 9.19 -13.08 11.72
C GLU A 204 8.05 -14.07 11.47
N PHE A 205 7.37 -13.86 10.37
CA PHE A 205 6.36 -14.78 9.89
C PHE A 205 7.02 -16.11 9.59
N VAL A 206 6.74 -17.07 10.45
CA VAL A 206 6.88 -18.47 10.10
C VAL A 206 5.92 -18.72 8.96
N SER A 207 6.47 -19.17 7.86
CA SER A 207 5.83 -19.65 6.64
C SER A 207 4.74 -20.67 6.92
#